data_9dbb3c8ca89047aa2bc6c95a4a74d399
#
_entry.id   9dbb3c8ca89047aa2bc6c95a4a74d399
#
_cell.length_a   1.000
_cell.length_b   1.000
_cell.length_c   1.000
_cell.angle_alpha   90.00
_cell.angle_beta   90.00
_cell.angle_gamma   90.00
#
_symmetry.space_group_name_H-M   'P 1'
#
loop_
_entity.id
_entity.type
_entity.pdbx_description
1 polymer ?
#
loop_
_entity_poly.entity_id
_entity_poly.type
_entity_poly.pdbx_seq_one_letter_code
_entity_poly.pdbx_strand_id
1 'polypeptide(L)'
;MTAPTNPDAPNTPNTPDEPAPEPASAPAPEPASAPAPESEEVTADLAADDEAPAPAASPGPSRRGLLIGGGVAAAALLAGGAWLTIRRRHQGVTGAARTLPLVIGGDICAAPLYAAYYQGYFSDAGLNVTLARTQRTEDTKDAVGAGKYIGAPGIFFSWLEPIYNGLNARLTGGLHSGCLQLVVANDSPVASLADLRGKRIGVPSLSSSAFAYFAIGLSRAGLDVDPEGGDITWTTIDEDSLGTRLTNGDVDAIMGSDPAPLLPVLDGRARVLASNKDEPFCCSVALNGDFVKDSPEQARALTEAWFKGSDYLAADEAHLDEIARIEVDNNYVAADLDVVKKLLRTYGWRASAVDFRAAIEPGIEDFKGTGFIRADVTAAELANAVFADLGITR
;
A
#
# COMPACT_ATOMS: atom_id res chain seq x y z
N MET A 1 61.70 6.35 -72.92
CA MET A 1 60.48 5.64 -72.65
C MET A 1 60.22 5.70 -71.13
N THR A 2 59.43 6.61 -70.73
CA THR A 2 59.15 6.95 -69.35
C THR A 2 57.93 6.16 -68.86
N ALA A 3 58.04 5.53 -67.67
CA ALA A 3 56.99 4.84 -66.99
C ALA A 3 56.12 5.83 -66.15
N PRO A 4 54.84 5.69 -66.05
CA PRO A 4 54.00 6.64 -65.34
C PRO A 4 53.97 6.38 -63.82
N THR A 5 53.93 7.49 -63.09
CA THR A 5 53.78 7.54 -61.66
C THR A 5 52.30 7.35 -61.32
N ASN A 6 52.03 6.53 -60.30
CA ASN A 6 50.66 6.27 -59.72
C ASN A 6 50.43 7.22 -58.56
N PRO A 7 49.34 8.03 -58.56
CA PRO A 7 48.97 8.90 -57.45
C PRO A 7 47.68 8.43 -56.76
N ASP A 8 47.71 7.39 -55.94
CA ASP A 8 46.62 7.08 -55.02
C ASP A 8 47.10 6.21 -53.86
N ALA A 9 47.52 6.87 -52.80
CA ALA A 9 47.62 6.28 -51.47
C ALA A 9 46.69 7.07 -50.54
N PRO A 10 45.75 6.45 -49.84
CA PRO A 10 44.83 7.16 -48.95
C PRO A 10 45.55 7.56 -47.65
N ASN A 11 45.35 8.83 -47.33
CA ASN A 11 45.75 9.50 -46.10
C ASN A 11 45.00 8.90 -44.90
N THR A 12 45.70 8.26 -43.98
CA THR A 12 45.12 7.83 -42.67
C THR A 12 45.03 9.03 -41.73
N PRO A 13 43.86 9.28 -41.08
CA PRO A 13 43.78 10.32 -40.08
C PRO A 13 44.50 9.92 -38.79
N ASN A 14 45.29 10.85 -38.26
CA ASN A 14 45.88 10.82 -36.93
C ASN A 14 44.77 10.57 -35.87
N THR A 15 44.91 9.51 -35.11
CA THR A 15 44.17 9.33 -33.86
C THR A 15 44.78 10.24 -32.79
N PRO A 16 43.97 10.95 -32.00
CA PRO A 16 44.45 11.70 -30.85
C PRO A 16 44.98 10.74 -29.76
N ASP A 17 46.06 11.11 -29.13
CA ASP A 17 46.66 10.44 -27.98
C ASP A 17 45.63 10.19 -26.87
N GLU A 18 45.49 8.95 -26.46
CA GLU A 18 44.72 8.53 -25.31
C GLU A 18 45.43 9.01 -24.04
N PRO A 19 44.79 9.76 -23.14
CA PRO A 19 45.40 10.17 -21.89
C PRO A 19 45.65 8.97 -20.99
N ALA A 20 46.81 8.93 -20.36
CA ALA A 20 47.25 7.90 -19.43
C ALA A 20 46.25 7.78 -18.23
N PRO A 21 45.99 6.57 -17.69
CA PRO A 21 45.07 6.40 -16.57
C PRO A 21 45.60 7.12 -15.31
N GLU A 22 44.73 7.89 -14.68
CA GLU A 22 44.98 8.50 -13.37
C GLU A 22 45.23 7.42 -12.30
N PRO A 23 46.11 7.65 -11.34
CA PRO A 23 46.36 6.69 -10.26
C PRO A 23 45.13 6.59 -9.35
N ALA A 24 44.71 5.34 -9.06
CA ALA A 24 43.61 5.02 -8.18
C ALA A 24 43.76 5.72 -6.82
N SER A 25 42.75 6.51 -6.46
CA SER A 25 42.65 7.13 -5.15
C SER A 25 42.55 6.07 -4.07
N ALA A 26 43.36 6.20 -3.04
CA ALA A 26 43.33 5.34 -1.87
C ALA A 26 41.96 5.41 -1.17
N PRO A 27 41.43 4.31 -0.62
CA PRO A 27 40.15 4.33 0.09
C PRO A 27 40.25 5.22 1.33
N ALA A 28 39.17 6.00 1.57
CA ALA A 28 39.03 6.81 2.76
C ALA A 28 38.98 5.93 4.02
N PRO A 29 39.53 6.39 5.16
CA PRO A 29 39.50 5.63 6.40
C PRO A 29 38.03 5.49 6.90
N GLU A 30 37.67 4.27 7.33
CA GLU A 30 36.40 3.98 7.98
C GLU A 30 36.20 4.87 9.23
N PRO A 31 34.98 5.38 9.48
CA PRO A 31 34.69 6.12 10.71
C PRO A 31 34.76 5.17 11.90
N ALA A 32 35.51 5.57 12.92
CA ALA A 32 35.65 4.85 14.17
C ALA A 32 34.28 4.63 14.84
N SER A 33 34.00 3.38 15.18
CA SER A 33 32.82 2.96 15.90
C SER A 33 32.74 3.68 17.26
N ALA A 34 31.66 4.41 17.50
CA ALA A 34 31.34 4.95 18.81
C ALA A 34 31.06 3.80 19.80
N PRO A 35 31.48 3.91 21.08
CA PRO A 35 31.20 2.90 22.07
C PRO A 35 29.69 2.85 22.39
N ALA A 36 29.17 1.64 22.56
CA ALA A 36 27.78 1.40 22.99
C ALA A 36 27.54 1.98 24.39
N PRO A 37 26.36 2.53 24.69
CA PRO A 37 26.02 2.94 26.04
C PRO A 37 25.91 1.71 26.95
N GLU A 38 26.56 1.79 28.11
CA GLU A 38 26.46 0.82 29.19
C GLU A 38 25.01 0.77 29.71
N SER A 39 24.49 -0.44 29.82
CA SER A 39 23.18 -0.71 30.43
C SER A 39 23.28 -0.51 31.96
N GLU A 40 22.67 0.54 32.49
CA GLU A 40 22.40 0.64 33.90
C GLU A 40 21.34 -0.38 34.34
N GLU A 41 21.76 -1.34 35.12
CA GLU A 41 20.88 -2.23 35.87
C GLU A 41 20.16 -1.44 36.95
N VAL A 42 18.88 -1.16 36.77
CA VAL A 42 18.02 -0.64 37.86
C VAL A 42 17.58 -1.83 38.72
N THR A 43 18.28 -2.02 39.84
CA THR A 43 17.82 -2.91 40.92
C THR A 43 16.60 -2.29 41.58
N ALA A 44 15.44 -2.94 41.48
CA ALA A 44 14.24 -2.59 42.23
C ALA A 44 14.39 -3.03 43.69
N ASP A 45 14.46 -2.08 44.58
CA ASP A 45 14.39 -2.28 46.02
C ASP A 45 12.91 -2.35 46.45
N LEU A 46 12.49 -3.53 46.90
CA LEU A 46 11.16 -3.76 47.47
C LEU A 46 11.20 -3.46 48.96
N ALA A 47 10.75 -2.32 49.38
CA ALA A 47 10.41 -2.06 50.76
C ALA A 47 8.88 -2.03 50.93
N ALA A 48 8.42 -2.81 51.88
CA ALA A 48 7.05 -3.03 52.28
C ALA A 48 6.48 -1.89 53.14
N ASP A 49 5.16 -1.97 53.29
CA ASP A 49 4.30 -1.33 54.29
C ASP A 49 3.80 0.09 53.99
N ASP A 50 2.56 0.15 53.52
CA ASP A 50 1.61 1.09 54.16
C ASP A 50 0.16 0.54 54.01
N GLU A 51 -0.47 0.46 55.19
CA GLU A 51 -1.80 -0.08 55.49
C GLU A 51 -2.88 0.89 55.02
N ALA A 52 -3.75 0.46 54.10
CA ALA A 52 -4.87 1.25 53.61
C ALA A 52 -6.05 1.21 54.62
N PRO A 53 -6.68 2.35 54.94
CA PRO A 53 -7.86 2.39 55.82
C PRO A 53 -9.09 1.80 55.16
N ALA A 54 -9.92 1.08 55.93
CA ALA A 54 -11.15 0.41 55.52
C ALA A 54 -12.19 1.39 54.95
N PRO A 55 -12.94 1.01 53.93
CA PRO A 55 -13.95 1.87 53.30
C PRO A 55 -15.20 2.01 54.18
N ALA A 56 -15.64 3.24 54.35
CA ALA A 56 -16.89 3.58 55.01
C ALA A 56 -18.12 3.08 54.21
N ALA A 57 -19.13 2.61 54.92
CA ALA A 57 -20.36 2.07 54.38
C ALA A 57 -21.12 3.09 53.49
N SER A 58 -21.43 2.71 52.25
CA SER A 58 -22.19 3.50 51.30
C SER A 58 -23.70 3.45 51.61
N PRO A 59 -24.45 4.55 51.45
CA PRO A 59 -25.93 4.52 51.53
C PRO A 59 -26.53 3.80 50.30
N GLY A 60 -27.57 3.01 50.53
CA GLY A 60 -28.22 2.17 49.51
C GLY A 60 -28.78 2.95 48.30
N PRO A 61 -28.95 2.31 47.16
CA PRO A 61 -29.29 2.96 45.90
C PRO A 61 -30.70 3.52 45.87
N SER A 62 -30.86 4.79 45.50
CA SER A 62 -32.12 5.47 45.27
C SER A 62 -32.78 4.92 43.98
N ARG A 63 -34.12 4.87 43.93
CA ARG A 63 -34.91 4.35 42.80
C ARG A 63 -34.67 5.06 41.44
N ARG A 64 -33.93 6.18 41.41
CA ARG A 64 -33.57 6.89 40.19
C ARG A 64 -32.30 6.35 39.52
N GLY A 65 -31.43 5.62 40.25
CA GLY A 65 -30.21 5.03 39.68
C GLY A 65 -30.46 3.74 38.86
N LEU A 66 -31.64 3.12 38.97
CA LEU A 66 -31.91 1.85 38.31
C LEU A 66 -32.19 1.94 36.81
N LEU A 67 -32.57 3.13 36.30
CA LEU A 67 -32.83 3.34 34.86
C LEU A 67 -31.58 3.69 34.04
N ILE A 68 -30.53 4.24 34.68
CA ILE A 68 -29.29 4.58 33.98
C ILE A 68 -28.33 3.38 33.97
N GLY A 69 -28.36 2.52 34.98
CA GLY A 69 -27.55 1.32 35.05
C GLY A 69 -27.92 0.22 34.04
N GLY A 70 -29.20 0.17 33.62
CA GLY A 70 -29.69 -0.83 32.65
C GLY A 70 -29.16 -0.60 31.23
N GLY A 71 -28.96 0.66 30.81
CA GLY A 71 -28.47 0.99 29.47
C GLY A 71 -26.99 0.66 29.29
N VAL A 72 -26.16 0.93 30.31
CA VAL A 72 -24.71 0.64 30.24
C VAL A 72 -24.43 -0.86 30.31
N ALA A 73 -25.21 -1.60 31.13
CA ALA A 73 -25.09 -3.06 31.20
C ALA A 73 -25.54 -3.76 29.89
N ALA A 74 -26.57 -3.26 29.21
CA ALA A 74 -27.02 -3.78 27.94
C ALA A 74 -26.00 -3.49 26.81
N ALA A 75 -25.41 -2.29 26.78
CA ALA A 75 -24.36 -1.94 25.82
C ALA A 75 -23.08 -2.77 26.05
N ALA A 76 -22.70 -3.00 27.31
CA ALA A 76 -21.55 -3.87 27.65
C ALA A 76 -21.79 -5.34 27.31
N LEU A 77 -23.03 -5.83 27.42
CA LEU A 77 -23.41 -7.19 27.05
C LEU A 77 -23.45 -7.38 25.52
N LEU A 78 -23.88 -6.35 24.76
CA LEU A 78 -23.89 -6.39 23.29
C LEU A 78 -22.44 -6.29 22.74
N ALA A 79 -21.60 -5.41 23.29
CA ALA A 79 -20.20 -5.29 22.91
C ALA A 79 -19.40 -6.53 23.34
N GLY A 80 -19.63 -7.06 24.54
CA GLY A 80 -19.03 -8.31 25.03
C GLY A 80 -19.51 -9.52 24.25
N GLY A 81 -20.79 -9.56 23.84
CA GLY A 81 -21.35 -10.62 22.99
C GLY A 81 -20.77 -10.62 21.58
N ALA A 82 -20.60 -9.47 20.96
CA ALA A 82 -19.95 -9.32 19.68
C ALA A 82 -18.48 -9.72 19.75
N TRP A 83 -17.74 -9.28 20.79
CA TRP A 83 -16.34 -9.66 21.01
C TRP A 83 -16.16 -11.16 21.25
N LEU A 84 -17.05 -11.79 22.03
CA LEU A 84 -17.04 -13.24 22.28
C LEU A 84 -17.42 -14.05 21.03
N THR A 85 -18.32 -13.56 20.17
CA THR A 85 -18.63 -14.21 18.89
C THR A 85 -17.50 -14.07 17.89
N ILE A 86 -16.85 -12.93 17.80
CA ILE A 86 -15.64 -12.72 16.97
C ILE A 86 -14.52 -13.65 17.48
N ARG A 87 -14.25 -13.66 18.78
CA ARG A 87 -13.22 -14.54 19.37
C ARG A 87 -13.51 -16.03 19.17
N ARG A 88 -14.78 -16.46 19.22
CA ARG A 88 -15.19 -17.85 18.94
C ARG A 88 -15.05 -18.23 17.48
N ARG A 89 -15.32 -17.31 16.53
CA ARG A 89 -15.11 -17.55 15.10
C ARG A 89 -13.64 -17.78 14.77
N HIS A 90 -12.71 -17.05 15.40
CA HIS A 90 -11.27 -17.26 15.22
C HIS A 90 -10.71 -18.50 15.93
N GLN A 91 -11.45 -19.10 16.87
CA GLN A 91 -11.03 -20.32 17.57
C GLN A 91 -11.46 -21.63 16.86
N GLY A 92 -12.17 -21.53 15.72
CA GLY A 92 -12.71 -22.69 14.98
C GLY A 92 -11.67 -23.53 14.26
N VAL A 93 -10.43 -23.06 14.10
CA VAL A 93 -9.33 -23.83 13.49
C VAL A 93 -8.58 -24.56 14.60
N THR A 94 -9.17 -25.66 15.10
CA THR A 94 -8.55 -26.56 16.10
C THR A 94 -7.71 -27.61 15.38
N GLY A 95 -6.41 -27.43 15.40
CA GLY A 95 -5.39 -28.32 14.83
C GLY A 95 -4.15 -27.50 14.51
N ALA A 96 -2.99 -28.10 14.42
CA ALA A 96 -1.72 -27.44 14.09
C ALA A 96 -1.67 -26.87 12.66
N ALA A 97 -2.73 -26.14 12.23
CA ALA A 97 -2.78 -25.46 10.97
C ALA A 97 -1.71 -24.35 10.97
N ARG A 98 -0.88 -24.32 9.92
CA ARG A 98 0.12 -23.27 9.70
C ARG A 98 -0.55 -21.90 9.81
N THR A 99 0.02 -21.03 10.61
CA THR A 99 -0.41 -19.62 10.66
C THR A 99 -0.04 -18.91 9.35
N LEU A 100 -0.97 -18.18 8.80
CA LEU A 100 -0.84 -17.41 7.57
C LEU A 100 -0.84 -15.91 7.89
N PRO A 101 0.32 -15.29 8.13
CA PRO A 101 0.40 -13.87 8.43
C PRO A 101 0.17 -13.04 7.16
N LEU A 102 -0.85 -12.16 7.17
CA LEU A 102 -1.11 -11.16 6.15
C LEU A 102 -0.70 -9.79 6.65
N VAL A 103 -0.06 -9.01 5.80
CA VAL A 103 0.37 -7.66 6.15
C VAL A 103 -0.79 -6.69 5.99
N ILE A 104 -0.86 -5.75 6.94
CA ILE A 104 -1.72 -4.58 6.90
C ILE A 104 -0.85 -3.32 6.84
N GLY A 105 -1.23 -2.40 5.96
CA GLY A 105 -0.68 -1.04 5.90
C GLY A 105 -1.47 -0.07 6.78
N GLY A 106 -1.35 1.21 6.46
CA GLY A 106 -2.16 2.30 7.03
C GLY A 106 -3.27 2.76 6.08
N ASP A 107 -3.52 2.02 4.99
CA ASP A 107 -4.42 2.41 3.92
C ASP A 107 -5.87 2.00 4.22
N ILE A 108 -6.80 2.94 4.08
CA ILE A 108 -8.26 2.68 4.20
C ILE A 108 -8.72 1.62 3.19
N CYS A 109 -8.07 1.53 2.04
CA CYS A 109 -8.41 0.59 0.99
C CYS A 109 -8.11 -0.89 1.33
N ALA A 110 -7.49 -1.17 2.48
CA ALA A 110 -7.34 -2.53 3.02
C ALA A 110 -8.66 -3.11 3.60
N ALA A 111 -9.75 -2.33 3.61
CA ALA A 111 -11.06 -2.71 4.12
C ALA A 111 -11.55 -4.12 3.75
N PRO A 112 -11.37 -4.65 2.52
CA PRO A 112 -11.74 -6.04 2.20
C PRO A 112 -11.00 -7.08 3.03
N LEU A 113 -9.74 -6.83 3.39
CA LEU A 113 -8.96 -7.70 4.28
C LEU A 113 -9.55 -7.71 5.69
N TYR A 114 -9.86 -6.52 6.22
CA TYR A 114 -10.47 -6.40 7.55
C TYR A 114 -11.85 -7.05 7.57
N ALA A 115 -12.68 -6.80 6.54
CA ALA A 115 -13.98 -7.46 6.42
C ALA A 115 -13.84 -8.99 6.39
N ALA A 116 -12.93 -9.54 5.57
CA ALA A 116 -12.71 -10.98 5.50
C ALA A 116 -12.23 -11.57 6.84
N TYR A 117 -11.36 -10.85 7.55
CA TYR A 117 -10.84 -11.29 8.85
C TYR A 117 -11.90 -11.22 9.94
N TYR A 118 -12.57 -10.08 10.13
CA TYR A 118 -13.50 -9.87 11.23
C TYR A 118 -14.85 -10.58 11.03
N GLN A 119 -15.29 -10.77 9.77
CA GLN A 119 -16.46 -11.59 9.46
C GLN A 119 -16.17 -13.11 9.51
N GLY A 120 -14.91 -13.50 9.69
CA GLY A 120 -14.51 -14.90 9.87
C GLY A 120 -14.41 -15.69 8.57
N TYR A 121 -14.39 -15.05 7.37
CA TYR A 121 -14.35 -15.75 6.09
C TYR A 121 -13.09 -16.59 5.89
N PHE A 122 -11.96 -16.18 6.47
CA PHE A 122 -10.74 -17.00 6.46
C PHE A 122 -10.89 -18.25 7.32
N SER A 123 -11.45 -18.11 8.53
CA SER A 123 -11.66 -19.26 9.42
C SER A 123 -12.70 -20.24 8.88
N ASP A 124 -13.77 -19.72 8.22
CA ASP A 124 -14.78 -20.53 7.55
C ASP A 124 -14.18 -21.33 6.37
N ALA A 125 -13.12 -20.80 5.74
CA ALA A 125 -12.33 -21.49 4.73
C ALA A 125 -11.26 -22.43 5.30
N GLY A 126 -11.21 -22.62 6.63
CA GLY A 126 -10.23 -23.48 7.32
C GLY A 126 -8.82 -22.88 7.41
N LEU A 127 -8.68 -21.56 7.23
CA LEU A 127 -7.40 -20.86 7.22
C LEU A 127 -7.15 -20.15 8.56
N ASN A 128 -5.96 -20.36 9.12
CA ASN A 128 -5.51 -19.67 10.34
C ASN A 128 -4.75 -18.39 9.97
N VAL A 129 -5.49 -17.35 9.61
CA VAL A 129 -4.93 -16.03 9.23
C VAL A 129 -4.67 -15.18 10.46
N THR A 130 -3.56 -14.44 10.45
CA THR A 130 -3.25 -13.37 11.41
C THR A 130 -2.92 -12.09 10.66
N LEU A 131 -3.31 -10.95 11.23
CA LEU A 131 -2.95 -9.64 10.70
C LEU A 131 -1.67 -9.16 11.38
N ALA A 132 -0.71 -8.71 10.58
CA ALA A 132 0.59 -8.22 11.05
C ALA A 132 0.91 -6.87 10.40
N ARG A 133 1.52 -5.96 11.17
CA ARG A 133 2.09 -4.73 10.60
C ARG A 133 3.54 -4.96 10.24
N THR A 134 3.98 -4.40 9.12
CA THR A 134 5.40 -4.30 8.82
C THR A 134 6.10 -3.41 9.85
N GLN A 135 7.37 -3.70 10.10
CA GLN A 135 8.18 -2.78 10.88
C GLN A 135 8.42 -1.50 10.08
N ARG A 136 8.64 -0.37 10.77
CA ARG A 136 8.74 0.96 10.15
C ARG A 136 9.79 1.09 9.04
N THR A 137 10.81 0.23 9.02
CA THR A 137 11.90 0.22 8.04
C THR A 137 11.77 -0.93 7.02
N GLU A 138 10.68 -1.69 7.07
CA GLU A 138 10.49 -2.88 6.24
C GLU A 138 9.56 -2.58 5.08
N ASP A 139 10.00 -2.81 3.85
CA ASP A 139 9.13 -2.75 2.69
C ASP A 139 8.20 -3.96 2.66
N THR A 140 6.91 -3.70 2.50
CA THR A 140 5.85 -4.73 2.48
C THR A 140 6.05 -5.73 1.35
N LYS A 141 6.48 -5.28 0.17
CA LYS A 141 6.64 -6.13 -1.02
C LYS A 141 7.83 -7.08 -0.81
N ASP A 142 8.95 -6.55 -0.32
CA ASP A 142 10.14 -7.34 -0.02
C ASP A 142 9.84 -8.40 1.05
N ALA A 143 9.10 -8.04 2.09
CA ALA A 143 8.73 -8.95 3.16
C ALA A 143 7.78 -10.07 2.69
N VAL A 144 6.86 -9.79 1.76
CA VAL A 144 6.03 -10.79 1.09
C VAL A 144 6.88 -11.65 0.15
N GLY A 145 7.74 -11.06 -0.68
CA GLY A 145 8.63 -11.78 -1.59
C GLY A 145 9.58 -12.73 -0.87
N ALA A 146 10.11 -12.32 0.28
CA ALA A 146 10.95 -13.15 1.15
C ALA A 146 10.18 -14.26 1.91
N GLY A 147 8.85 -14.29 1.84
CA GLY A 147 8.02 -15.29 2.54
C GLY A 147 7.86 -15.05 4.04
N LYS A 148 8.26 -13.88 4.56
CA LYS A 148 8.01 -13.50 5.94
C LYS A 148 6.50 -13.36 6.20
N TYR A 149 5.78 -12.82 5.23
CA TYR A 149 4.34 -12.76 5.19
C TYR A 149 3.80 -13.51 3.98
N ILE A 150 2.62 -14.08 4.11
CA ILE A 150 1.99 -14.85 3.04
C ILE A 150 1.40 -13.95 1.97
N GLY A 151 0.98 -12.75 2.33
CA GLY A 151 0.43 -11.80 1.37
C GLY A 151 0.09 -10.44 1.99
N ALA A 152 -0.28 -9.53 1.10
CA ALA A 152 -0.70 -8.16 1.40
C ALA A 152 -1.74 -7.69 0.38
N PRO A 153 -2.62 -6.73 0.72
CA PRO A 153 -3.30 -5.95 -0.30
C PRO A 153 -2.28 -5.05 -0.99
N GLY A 154 -2.50 -4.75 -2.24
CA GLY A 154 -1.59 -3.82 -2.91
C GLY A 154 -2.11 -3.35 -4.26
N ILE A 155 -1.70 -2.14 -4.60
CA ILE A 155 -2.08 -1.53 -5.87
C ILE A 155 -1.30 -2.20 -6.99
N PHE A 156 -2.01 -2.64 -8.02
CA PHE A 156 -1.50 -3.43 -9.14
C PHE A 156 -0.18 -2.89 -9.70
N PHE A 157 -0.13 -1.61 -10.05
CA PHE A 157 1.04 -1.02 -10.68
C PHE A 157 2.30 -1.03 -9.81
N SER A 158 2.15 -0.96 -8.48
CA SER A 158 3.31 -1.01 -7.57
C SER A 158 3.95 -2.39 -7.42
N TRP A 159 3.27 -3.44 -7.87
CA TRP A 159 3.79 -4.81 -7.87
C TRP A 159 4.44 -5.22 -9.18
N LEU A 160 4.10 -4.55 -10.30
CA LEU A 160 4.54 -4.93 -11.65
C LEU A 160 6.06 -4.93 -11.78
N GLU A 161 6.68 -3.78 -11.53
CA GLU A 161 8.12 -3.61 -11.68
C GLU A 161 8.92 -4.51 -10.72
N PRO A 162 8.61 -4.57 -9.40
CA PRO A 162 9.30 -5.51 -8.52
C PRO A 162 9.19 -6.97 -8.94
N ILE A 163 8.01 -7.44 -9.37
CA ILE A 163 7.85 -8.83 -9.86
C ILE A 163 8.62 -9.03 -11.15
N TYR A 164 8.60 -8.07 -12.06
CA TYR A 164 9.41 -8.11 -13.27
C TYR A 164 10.91 -8.23 -12.95
N ASN A 165 11.38 -7.54 -11.92
CA ASN A 165 12.76 -7.57 -11.43
C ASN A 165 13.08 -8.76 -10.52
N GLY A 166 12.17 -9.74 -10.40
CA GLY A 166 12.42 -11.01 -9.73
C GLY A 166 11.83 -11.14 -8.31
N LEU A 167 11.01 -10.18 -7.86
CA LEU A 167 10.29 -10.33 -6.59
C LEU A 167 9.40 -11.58 -6.62
N ASN A 168 9.56 -12.46 -5.64
CA ASN A 168 8.81 -13.73 -5.55
C ASN A 168 7.39 -13.48 -5.00
N ALA A 169 6.55 -12.81 -5.77
CA ALA A 169 5.15 -12.56 -5.46
C ALA A 169 4.27 -12.84 -6.70
N ARG A 170 2.98 -13.08 -6.47
CA ARG A 170 1.96 -13.29 -7.49
C ARG A 170 0.69 -12.57 -7.11
N LEU A 171 0.02 -11.96 -8.10
CA LEU A 171 -1.30 -11.37 -7.95
C LEU A 171 -2.36 -12.42 -8.28
N THR A 172 -3.42 -12.50 -7.49
CA THR A 172 -4.44 -13.56 -7.65
C THR A 172 -5.83 -13.02 -7.94
N GLY A 173 -6.06 -11.71 -7.82
CA GLY A 173 -7.32 -11.07 -8.18
C GLY A 173 -7.42 -9.64 -7.70
N GLY A 174 -8.32 -8.87 -8.30
CA GLY A 174 -8.63 -7.49 -7.94
C GLY A 174 -9.68 -7.42 -6.84
N LEU A 175 -9.67 -6.35 -6.05
CA LEU A 175 -10.53 -6.16 -4.88
C LEU A 175 -11.48 -4.97 -5.01
N HIS A 176 -11.00 -3.85 -5.54
CA HIS A 176 -11.77 -2.61 -5.65
C HIS A 176 -11.10 -1.63 -6.62
N SER A 177 -11.84 -0.55 -6.99
CA SER A 177 -11.32 0.62 -7.70
C SER A 177 -11.32 1.86 -6.80
N GLY A 178 -10.51 2.86 -7.16
CA GLY A 178 -10.44 4.18 -6.50
C GLY A 178 -9.75 4.13 -5.14
N CYS A 179 -8.61 4.74 -5.01
CA CYS A 179 -7.93 5.06 -3.76
C CYS A 179 -6.70 5.93 -4.00
N LEU A 180 -6.41 6.24 -5.28
CA LEU A 180 -5.30 7.10 -5.64
C LEU A 180 -5.83 8.45 -6.11
N GLN A 181 -5.22 9.50 -5.60
CA GLN A 181 -5.60 10.88 -5.92
C GLN A 181 -4.38 11.68 -6.34
N LEU A 182 -4.57 12.51 -7.37
CA LEU A 182 -3.70 13.62 -7.73
C LEU A 182 -4.47 14.91 -7.47
N VAL A 183 -3.93 15.76 -6.61
CA VAL A 183 -4.64 16.90 -6.02
C VAL A 183 -3.85 18.17 -6.21
N VAL A 184 -4.55 19.27 -6.47
CA VAL A 184 -4.01 20.62 -6.59
C VAL A 184 -4.76 21.59 -5.67
N ALA A 185 -4.14 22.69 -5.29
CA ALA A 185 -4.83 23.74 -4.51
C ALA A 185 -6.04 24.31 -5.27
N ASN A 186 -7.06 24.80 -4.56
CA ASN A 186 -8.28 25.32 -5.20
C ASN A 186 -8.03 26.51 -6.11
N ASP A 187 -7.07 27.36 -5.78
CA ASP A 187 -6.66 28.54 -6.55
C ASP A 187 -5.60 28.23 -7.62
N SER A 188 -5.17 26.98 -7.74
CA SER A 188 -4.21 26.55 -8.75
C SER A 188 -4.77 26.74 -10.17
N PRO A 189 -3.98 27.32 -11.11
CA PRO A 189 -4.38 27.42 -12.51
C PRO A 189 -4.33 26.09 -13.27
N VAL A 190 -3.79 25.03 -12.67
CA VAL A 190 -3.68 23.69 -13.28
C VAL A 190 -5.07 23.10 -13.47
N ALA A 191 -5.50 22.88 -14.71
CA ALA A 191 -6.80 22.33 -15.06
C ALA A 191 -6.74 20.91 -15.67
N SER A 192 -5.56 20.50 -16.14
CA SER A 192 -5.32 19.19 -16.77
C SER A 192 -3.96 18.64 -16.38
N LEU A 193 -3.73 17.35 -16.67
CA LEU A 193 -2.42 16.73 -16.45
C LEU A 193 -1.30 17.40 -17.27
N ALA A 194 -1.60 17.88 -18.48
CA ALA A 194 -0.62 18.57 -19.33
C ALA A 194 -0.12 19.90 -18.72
N ASP A 195 -0.93 20.57 -17.88
CA ASP A 195 -0.56 21.81 -17.20
C ASP A 195 0.46 21.60 -16.07
N LEU A 196 0.77 20.33 -15.76
CA LEU A 196 1.79 19.96 -14.76
C LEU A 196 3.22 20.02 -15.31
N ARG A 197 3.41 20.36 -16.59
CA ARG A 197 4.73 20.59 -17.16
C ARG A 197 5.47 21.71 -16.41
N GLY A 198 6.70 21.42 -15.98
CA GLY A 198 7.53 22.34 -15.21
C GLY A 198 7.07 22.55 -13.76
N LYS A 199 6.12 21.74 -13.26
CA LYS A 199 5.60 21.86 -11.89
C LYS A 199 6.32 20.94 -10.92
N ARG A 200 6.22 21.28 -9.62
CA ARG A 200 6.70 20.48 -8.50
C ARG A 200 5.57 19.60 -8.03
N ILE A 201 5.79 18.28 -8.01
CA ILE A 201 4.80 17.32 -7.56
C ILE A 201 5.33 16.57 -6.34
N GLY A 202 4.58 16.65 -5.24
CA GLY A 202 4.86 15.89 -4.01
C GLY A 202 4.36 14.45 -4.12
N VAL A 203 5.22 13.49 -3.79
CA VAL A 203 4.94 12.05 -3.78
C VAL A 203 5.47 11.41 -2.50
N PRO A 204 4.85 10.35 -1.97
CA PRO A 204 5.40 9.63 -0.81
C PRO A 204 6.78 9.03 -1.09
N SER A 205 6.95 8.45 -2.27
CA SER A 205 8.22 7.95 -2.82
C SER A 205 8.09 7.74 -4.33
N LEU A 206 9.21 7.65 -5.04
CA LEU A 206 9.25 7.32 -6.46
C LEU A 206 8.91 5.84 -6.75
N SER A 207 8.85 4.99 -5.71
CA SER A 207 8.35 3.62 -5.78
C SER A 207 6.89 3.48 -5.29
N SER A 208 6.22 4.61 -4.98
CA SER A 208 4.84 4.60 -4.50
C SER A 208 3.86 4.22 -5.60
N SER A 209 2.75 3.63 -5.19
CA SER A 209 1.66 3.26 -6.10
C SER A 209 1.06 4.45 -6.84
N ALA A 210 0.98 5.61 -6.18
CA ALA A 210 0.48 6.84 -6.79
C ALA A 210 1.43 7.33 -7.89
N PHE A 211 2.75 7.33 -7.63
CA PHE A 211 3.73 7.67 -8.65
C PHE A 211 3.60 6.74 -9.87
N ALA A 212 3.65 5.42 -9.66
CA ALA A 212 3.56 4.45 -10.75
C ALA A 212 2.29 4.63 -11.59
N TYR A 213 1.13 4.82 -10.96
CA TYR A 213 -0.14 4.99 -11.65
C TYR A 213 -0.23 6.32 -12.40
N PHE A 214 0.03 7.45 -11.73
CA PHE A 214 -0.14 8.77 -12.36
C PHE A 214 0.94 9.08 -13.40
N ALA A 215 2.13 8.46 -13.32
CA ALA A 215 3.13 8.54 -14.37
C ALA A 215 2.57 8.10 -15.73
N ILE A 216 1.70 7.07 -15.77
CA ILE A 216 1.02 6.64 -16.99
C ILE A 216 0.17 7.78 -17.57
N GLY A 217 -0.68 8.40 -16.75
CA GLY A 217 -1.55 9.51 -17.18
C GLY A 217 -0.76 10.73 -17.63
N LEU A 218 0.31 11.06 -16.92
CA LEU A 218 1.22 12.17 -17.24
C LEU A 218 1.97 11.91 -18.56
N SER A 219 2.49 10.70 -18.76
CA SER A 219 3.13 10.31 -20.01
C SER A 219 2.17 10.36 -21.19
N ARG A 220 0.93 9.90 -21.04
CA ARG A 220 -0.14 10.02 -22.05
C ARG A 220 -0.51 11.48 -22.35
N ALA A 221 -0.37 12.37 -21.37
CA ALA A 221 -0.53 13.82 -21.56
C ALA A 221 0.70 14.47 -22.26
N GLY A 222 1.70 13.68 -22.63
CA GLY A 222 2.88 14.12 -23.37
C GLY A 222 4.00 14.67 -22.48
N LEU A 223 3.99 14.38 -21.16
CA LEU A 223 5.05 14.79 -20.26
C LEU A 223 6.10 13.68 -20.15
N ASP A 224 7.37 14.07 -20.10
CA ASP A 224 8.45 13.20 -19.68
C ASP A 224 8.42 13.08 -18.16
N VAL A 225 8.22 11.85 -17.68
CA VAL A 225 8.07 11.53 -16.24
C VAL A 225 9.37 11.04 -15.60
N ASP A 226 10.49 11.06 -16.32
CA ASP A 226 11.80 10.67 -15.80
C ASP A 226 12.13 11.50 -14.55
N PRO A 227 12.40 10.85 -13.39
CA PRO A 227 12.73 11.56 -12.16
C PRO A 227 14.00 12.40 -12.23
N GLU A 228 14.95 12.06 -13.11
CA GLU A 228 16.28 12.70 -13.17
C GLU A 228 16.39 13.83 -14.20
N GLY A 229 15.40 14.04 -15.05
CA GLY A 229 15.54 15.06 -16.09
C GLY A 229 14.29 15.32 -16.92
N GLY A 230 13.17 14.77 -16.50
CA GLY A 230 11.88 14.93 -17.18
C GLY A 230 11.23 16.31 -17.01
N ASP A 231 9.99 16.38 -17.42
CA ASP A 231 9.20 17.64 -17.41
C ASP A 231 8.69 18.03 -16.01
N ILE A 232 8.89 17.20 -14.99
CA ILE A 232 8.32 17.35 -13.65
C ILE A 232 9.42 17.35 -12.60
N THR A 233 9.35 18.27 -11.64
CA THR A 233 10.20 18.25 -10.46
C THR A 233 9.53 17.41 -9.37
N TRP A 234 10.00 16.19 -9.18
CA TRP A 234 9.51 15.31 -8.15
C TRP A 234 10.07 15.67 -6.77
N THR A 235 9.21 15.69 -5.76
CA THR A 235 9.59 15.97 -4.36
C THR A 235 9.06 14.86 -3.48
N THR A 236 9.95 14.10 -2.85
CA THR A 236 9.55 13.10 -1.86
C THR A 236 9.12 13.77 -0.56
N ILE A 237 7.94 13.46 -0.08
CA ILE A 237 7.29 14.07 1.08
C ILE A 237 6.63 12.96 1.90
N ASP A 238 6.87 12.95 3.21
CA ASP A 238 6.15 12.04 4.11
C ASP A 238 4.64 12.16 3.90
N GLU A 239 3.94 11.05 3.84
CA GLU A 239 2.52 10.98 3.46
C GLU A 239 1.64 11.90 4.31
N ASP A 240 1.86 11.93 5.63
CA ASP A 240 1.14 12.81 6.58
C ASP A 240 1.39 14.31 6.32
N SER A 241 2.44 14.66 5.60
CA SER A 241 2.83 16.04 5.29
C SER A 241 2.37 16.54 3.92
N LEU A 242 1.88 15.65 3.04
CA LEU A 242 1.50 15.97 1.65
C LEU A 242 0.53 17.16 1.60
N GLY A 243 -0.58 17.09 2.33
CA GLY A 243 -1.59 18.14 2.35
C GLY A 243 -1.08 19.49 2.84
N THR A 244 -0.23 19.49 3.86
CA THR A 244 0.38 20.71 4.40
C THR A 244 1.34 21.34 3.38
N ARG A 245 2.17 20.54 2.73
CA ARG A 245 3.11 21.03 1.71
C ARG A 245 2.41 21.63 0.49
N LEU A 246 1.29 21.02 0.07
CA LEU A 246 0.46 21.58 -1.00
C LEU A 246 -0.13 22.95 -0.57
N THR A 247 -0.74 23.02 0.60
CA THR A 247 -1.43 24.24 1.05
C THR A 247 -0.48 25.38 1.42
N ASN A 248 0.77 25.09 1.72
CA ASN A 248 1.83 26.08 1.91
C ASN A 248 2.46 26.57 0.58
N GLY A 249 2.14 25.92 -0.56
CA GLY A 249 2.74 26.25 -1.85
C GLY A 249 4.17 25.72 -2.02
N ASP A 250 4.60 24.76 -1.19
CA ASP A 250 5.92 24.13 -1.32
C ASP A 250 5.97 23.25 -2.58
N VAL A 251 4.83 22.69 -2.99
CA VAL A 251 4.61 21.95 -4.22
C VAL A 251 3.34 22.43 -4.92
N ASP A 252 3.24 22.22 -6.22
CA ASP A 252 2.13 22.67 -7.06
C ASP A 252 1.00 21.62 -7.16
N ALA A 253 1.34 20.37 -6.93
CA ALA A 253 0.42 19.24 -6.82
C ALA A 253 0.97 18.19 -5.84
N ILE A 254 0.08 17.31 -5.37
CA ILE A 254 0.44 16.12 -4.59
C ILE A 254 -0.26 14.90 -5.17
N MET A 255 0.33 13.72 -4.98
CA MET A 255 -0.33 12.46 -5.26
C MET A 255 -0.04 11.44 -4.16
N GLY A 256 -1.01 10.57 -3.90
CA GLY A 256 -0.89 9.58 -2.83
C GLY A 256 -2.09 8.64 -2.78
N SER A 257 -2.04 7.73 -1.82
CA SER A 257 -3.17 6.88 -1.42
C SER A 257 -4.03 7.61 -0.39
N ASP A 258 -5.32 7.30 -0.37
CA ASP A 258 -6.22 7.84 0.64
C ASP A 258 -5.84 7.35 2.07
N PRO A 259 -5.95 8.21 3.09
CA PRO A 259 -6.65 9.50 3.11
C PRO A 259 -5.78 10.72 2.80
N ALA A 260 -4.45 10.60 2.82
CA ALA A 260 -3.52 11.73 2.88
C ALA A 260 -3.76 12.83 1.82
N PRO A 261 -3.86 12.55 0.51
CA PRO A 261 -4.07 13.58 -0.49
C PRO A 261 -5.49 14.19 -0.43
N LEU A 262 -6.47 13.49 0.14
CA LEU A 262 -7.86 13.98 0.23
C LEU A 262 -8.12 14.85 1.47
N LEU A 263 -7.29 14.82 2.50
CA LEU A 263 -7.51 15.68 3.67
C LEU A 263 -7.65 17.17 3.31
N PRO A 264 -6.78 17.79 2.51
CA PRO A 264 -6.96 19.19 2.11
C PRO A 264 -8.18 19.40 1.20
N VAL A 265 -8.65 18.39 0.46
CA VAL A 265 -9.88 18.46 -0.32
C VAL A 265 -11.10 18.47 0.60
N LEU A 266 -11.11 17.61 1.62
CA LEU A 266 -12.18 17.55 2.62
C LEU A 266 -12.29 18.85 3.43
N ASP A 267 -11.16 19.54 3.66
CA ASP A 267 -11.08 20.86 4.29
C ASP A 267 -11.45 22.02 3.37
N GLY A 268 -11.79 21.75 2.10
CA GLY A 268 -12.15 22.79 1.11
C GLY A 268 -10.98 23.65 0.65
N ARG A 269 -9.72 23.22 0.84
CA ARG A 269 -8.50 23.96 0.45
C ARG A 269 -7.92 23.49 -0.89
N ALA A 270 -8.29 22.32 -1.34
CA ALA A 270 -7.78 21.69 -2.53
C ALA A 270 -8.89 21.00 -3.34
N ARG A 271 -8.57 20.57 -4.54
CA ARG A 271 -9.45 19.80 -5.42
C ARG A 271 -8.71 18.64 -6.06
N VAL A 272 -9.44 17.57 -6.34
CA VAL A 272 -8.93 16.44 -7.12
C VAL A 272 -8.77 16.87 -8.58
N LEU A 273 -7.58 16.67 -9.14
CA LEU A 273 -7.29 16.86 -10.56
C LEU A 273 -7.49 15.56 -11.34
N ALA A 274 -7.04 14.43 -10.77
CA ALA A 274 -7.21 13.10 -11.34
C ALA A 274 -7.30 12.04 -10.23
N SER A 275 -7.96 10.92 -10.53
CA SER A 275 -8.08 9.77 -9.64
C SER A 275 -8.14 8.48 -10.45
N ASN A 276 -7.94 7.33 -9.79
CA ASN A 276 -8.10 6.00 -10.41
C ASN A 276 -9.49 5.39 -10.13
N LYS A 277 -10.49 6.21 -9.85
CA LYS A 277 -11.84 5.77 -9.47
C LYS A 277 -12.55 5.02 -10.61
N ASP A 278 -12.28 5.37 -11.86
CA ASP A 278 -12.92 4.78 -13.03
C ASP A 278 -12.13 3.57 -13.61
N GLU A 279 -10.99 3.23 -13.00
CA GLU A 279 -10.22 2.05 -13.38
C GLU A 279 -10.94 0.75 -12.97
N PRO A 280 -10.74 -0.35 -13.71
CA PRO A 280 -11.36 -1.63 -13.36
C PRO A 280 -10.98 -2.10 -11.95
N PHE A 281 -9.70 -1.95 -11.59
CA PHE A 281 -9.16 -2.31 -10.29
C PHE A 281 -8.02 -1.38 -9.88
N CYS A 282 -7.99 -1.05 -8.59
CA CYS A 282 -6.88 -0.38 -7.93
C CYS A 282 -6.05 -1.40 -7.17
N CYS A 283 -6.64 -1.98 -6.11
CA CYS A 283 -5.97 -2.94 -5.25
C CYS A 283 -6.26 -4.38 -5.65
N SER A 284 -5.27 -5.22 -5.41
CA SER A 284 -5.26 -6.65 -5.68
C SER A 284 -4.81 -7.45 -4.46
N VAL A 285 -5.07 -8.73 -4.48
CA VAL A 285 -4.48 -9.70 -3.56
C VAL A 285 -3.11 -10.08 -4.10
N ALA A 286 -2.05 -9.72 -3.36
CA ALA A 286 -0.68 -10.14 -3.65
C ALA A 286 -0.26 -11.23 -2.66
N LEU A 287 0.21 -12.38 -3.15
CA LEU A 287 0.65 -13.52 -2.36
C LEU A 287 2.11 -13.86 -2.66
N ASN A 288 2.81 -14.41 -1.67
CA ASN A 288 4.14 -14.97 -1.85
C ASN A 288 4.13 -16.08 -2.91
N GLY A 289 5.09 -16.05 -3.84
CA GLY A 289 5.12 -16.97 -4.98
C GLY A 289 5.33 -18.43 -4.59
N ASP A 290 6.14 -18.71 -3.56
CA ASP A 290 6.34 -20.08 -3.07
C ASP A 290 5.06 -20.60 -2.39
N PHE A 291 4.36 -19.77 -1.63
CA PHE A 291 3.07 -20.14 -1.05
C PHE A 291 2.04 -20.51 -2.13
N VAL A 292 1.95 -19.71 -3.18
CA VAL A 292 1.05 -19.99 -4.33
C VAL A 292 1.41 -21.31 -5.01
N LYS A 293 2.71 -21.56 -5.20
CA LYS A 293 3.22 -22.78 -5.85
C LYS A 293 3.03 -24.01 -4.98
N ASP A 294 3.40 -23.94 -3.69
CA ASP A 294 3.47 -25.09 -2.81
C ASP A 294 2.14 -25.42 -2.14
N SER A 295 1.20 -24.47 -2.10
CA SER A 295 -0.11 -24.58 -1.46
C SER A 295 -1.22 -23.93 -2.27
N PRO A 296 -1.42 -24.30 -3.56
CA PRO A 296 -2.34 -23.61 -4.48
C PRO A 296 -3.81 -23.65 -4.00
N GLU A 297 -4.23 -24.72 -3.33
CA GLU A 297 -5.59 -24.82 -2.76
C GLU A 297 -5.79 -23.83 -1.61
N GLN A 298 -4.79 -23.65 -0.75
CA GLN A 298 -4.87 -22.66 0.33
C GLN A 298 -4.78 -21.23 -0.24
N ALA A 299 -3.96 -20.97 -1.26
CA ALA A 299 -3.88 -19.69 -1.94
C ALA A 299 -5.22 -19.33 -2.60
N ARG A 300 -5.88 -20.30 -3.24
CA ARG A 300 -7.23 -20.14 -3.79
C ARG A 300 -8.24 -19.81 -2.70
N ALA A 301 -8.31 -20.63 -1.65
CA ALA A 301 -9.26 -20.46 -0.54
C ALA A 301 -9.06 -19.10 0.15
N LEU A 302 -7.81 -18.65 0.31
CA LEU A 302 -7.45 -17.35 0.88
C LEU A 302 -7.94 -16.20 -0.01
N THR A 303 -7.71 -16.28 -1.31
CA THR A 303 -8.17 -15.26 -2.28
C THR A 303 -9.69 -15.19 -2.32
N GLU A 304 -10.39 -16.34 -2.40
CA GLU A 304 -11.86 -16.40 -2.38
C GLU A 304 -12.47 -15.86 -1.08
N ALA A 305 -11.84 -16.14 0.07
CA ALA A 305 -12.26 -15.59 1.36
C ALA A 305 -12.07 -14.07 1.42
N TRP A 306 -11.00 -13.57 0.83
CA TRP A 306 -10.75 -12.13 0.73
C TRP A 306 -11.76 -11.43 -0.18
N PHE A 307 -12.13 -12.07 -1.29
CA PHE A 307 -13.19 -11.59 -2.18
C PHE A 307 -14.54 -11.44 -1.47
N LYS A 308 -14.88 -12.36 -0.55
CA LYS A 308 -16.07 -12.21 0.28
C LYS A 308 -16.04 -10.96 1.16
N GLY A 309 -14.85 -10.51 1.57
CA GLY A 309 -14.68 -9.23 2.25
C GLY A 309 -15.06 -8.04 1.38
N SER A 310 -14.66 -8.03 0.10
CA SER A 310 -15.10 -7.00 -0.85
C SER A 310 -16.61 -7.06 -1.12
N ASP A 311 -17.17 -8.27 -1.27
CA ASP A 311 -18.62 -8.46 -1.45
C ASP A 311 -19.42 -7.97 -0.23
N TYR A 312 -18.90 -8.18 0.99
CA TYR A 312 -19.49 -7.68 2.22
C TYR A 312 -19.60 -6.15 2.22
N LEU A 313 -18.53 -5.47 1.81
CA LEU A 313 -18.52 -4.01 1.71
C LEU A 313 -19.48 -3.49 0.62
N ALA A 314 -19.60 -4.21 -0.49
CA ALA A 314 -20.49 -3.86 -1.60
C ALA A 314 -21.97 -4.01 -1.26
N ALA A 315 -22.31 -4.85 -0.28
CA ALA A 315 -23.69 -5.27 -0.05
C ALA A 315 -24.53 -4.24 0.70
N ASP A 316 -23.94 -3.47 1.65
CA ASP A 316 -24.69 -2.52 2.48
C ASP A 316 -23.77 -1.42 3.01
N GLU A 317 -24.25 -0.17 3.03
CA GLU A 317 -23.52 0.96 3.64
C GLU A 317 -23.26 0.77 5.14
N ALA A 318 -24.12 0.05 5.84
CA ALA A 318 -23.90 -0.27 7.26
C ALA A 318 -22.65 -1.12 7.47
N HIS A 319 -22.28 -1.95 6.50
CA HIS A 319 -21.04 -2.72 6.53
C HIS A 319 -19.81 -1.83 6.38
N LEU A 320 -19.89 -0.78 5.55
CA LEU A 320 -18.82 0.23 5.45
C LEU A 320 -18.62 0.95 6.79
N ASP A 321 -19.72 1.29 7.48
CA ASP A 321 -19.66 1.93 8.79
C ASP A 321 -19.08 1.00 9.87
N GLU A 322 -19.37 -0.29 9.81
CA GLU A 322 -18.80 -1.30 10.71
C GLU A 322 -17.29 -1.42 10.50
N ILE A 323 -16.84 -1.58 9.25
CA ILE A 323 -15.42 -1.74 8.94
C ILE A 323 -14.65 -0.44 9.23
N ALA A 324 -15.24 0.73 8.95
CA ALA A 324 -14.64 2.01 9.34
C ALA A 324 -14.35 2.10 10.85
N ARG A 325 -15.28 1.64 11.70
CA ARG A 325 -15.04 1.59 13.16
C ARG A 325 -13.92 0.61 13.50
N ILE A 326 -13.89 -0.56 12.86
CA ILE A 326 -12.82 -1.55 13.07
C ILE A 326 -11.46 -0.95 12.72
N GLU A 327 -11.34 -0.24 11.61
CA GLU A 327 -10.09 0.40 11.18
C GLU A 327 -9.61 1.45 12.19
N VAL A 328 -10.51 2.31 12.67
CA VAL A 328 -10.17 3.37 13.61
C VAL A 328 -9.92 2.83 15.02
N ASP A 329 -10.79 1.97 15.55
CA ASP A 329 -10.70 1.45 16.92
C ASP A 329 -9.45 0.57 17.13
N ASN A 330 -8.95 -0.07 16.06
CA ASN A 330 -7.72 -0.86 16.09
C ASN A 330 -6.48 -0.07 15.63
N ASN A 331 -6.61 1.23 15.40
CA ASN A 331 -5.54 2.09 14.88
C ASN A 331 -4.94 1.55 13.57
N TYR A 332 -5.74 0.94 12.70
CA TYR A 332 -5.29 0.47 11.39
C TYR A 332 -5.03 1.63 10.45
N VAL A 333 -5.78 2.71 10.56
CA VAL A 333 -5.63 3.93 9.78
C VAL A 333 -5.46 5.15 10.68
N ALA A 334 -4.72 6.15 10.20
CA ALA A 334 -4.49 7.41 10.93
C ALA A 334 -5.46 8.50 10.41
N ALA A 335 -6.77 8.27 10.58
CA ALA A 335 -7.81 9.21 10.17
C ALA A 335 -9.01 9.13 11.11
N ASP A 336 -9.79 10.21 11.17
CA ASP A 336 -11.03 10.26 11.95
C ASP A 336 -12.10 9.34 11.34
N LEU A 337 -12.96 8.78 12.19
CA LEU A 337 -14.01 7.84 11.79
C LEU A 337 -14.91 8.39 10.66
N ASP A 338 -15.28 9.67 10.72
CA ASP A 338 -16.15 10.28 9.70
C ASP A 338 -15.43 10.42 8.35
N VAL A 339 -14.10 10.63 8.36
CA VAL A 339 -13.25 10.63 7.16
C VAL A 339 -13.22 9.22 6.57
N VAL A 340 -12.93 8.20 7.37
CA VAL A 340 -12.89 6.80 6.92
C VAL A 340 -14.21 6.37 6.31
N LYS A 341 -15.33 6.62 7.00
CA LYS A 341 -16.68 6.33 6.49
C LYS A 341 -16.98 7.00 5.15
N LYS A 342 -16.58 8.27 5.01
CA LYS A 342 -16.79 9.02 3.78
C LYS A 342 -15.99 8.43 2.63
N LEU A 343 -14.72 8.05 2.88
CA LEU A 343 -13.84 7.52 1.86
C LEU A 343 -14.23 6.10 1.43
N LEU A 344 -14.59 5.22 2.35
CA LEU A 344 -15.06 3.86 2.02
C LEU A 344 -16.28 3.88 1.06
N ARG A 345 -17.10 4.93 1.10
CA ARG A 345 -18.26 5.10 0.19
C ARG A 345 -17.86 5.56 -1.22
N THR A 346 -16.62 6.00 -1.42
CA THR A 346 -16.16 6.46 -2.73
C THR A 346 -15.57 5.36 -3.59
N TYR A 347 -15.27 4.19 -2.99
CA TYR A 347 -14.62 3.08 -3.69
C TYR A 347 -15.61 2.18 -4.39
N GLY A 348 -15.20 1.62 -5.52
CA GLY A 348 -15.96 0.60 -6.23
C GLY A 348 -15.60 -0.79 -5.71
N TRP A 349 -16.32 -1.28 -4.71
CA TRP A 349 -16.10 -2.60 -4.13
C TRP A 349 -16.53 -3.69 -5.10
N ARG A 350 -15.56 -4.33 -5.73
CA ARG A 350 -15.77 -5.39 -6.70
C ARG A 350 -14.58 -6.33 -6.71
N ALA A 351 -14.79 -7.58 -6.38
CA ALA A 351 -13.73 -8.57 -6.41
C ALA A 351 -13.89 -9.52 -7.60
N SER A 352 -12.83 -9.71 -8.36
CA SER A 352 -12.80 -10.64 -9.51
C SER A 352 -11.37 -11.05 -9.84
N ALA A 353 -11.15 -12.33 -10.08
CA ALA A 353 -9.92 -12.84 -10.65
C ALA A 353 -9.95 -12.76 -12.19
N VAL A 354 -11.11 -13.05 -12.78
CA VAL A 354 -11.30 -13.09 -14.25
C VAL A 354 -11.16 -11.70 -14.86
N ASP A 355 -11.93 -10.72 -14.34
CA ASP A 355 -11.86 -9.34 -14.83
C ASP A 355 -10.51 -8.70 -14.54
N PHE A 356 -9.92 -9.03 -13.39
CA PHE A 356 -8.58 -8.54 -13.03
C PHE A 356 -7.53 -9.08 -14.01
N ARG A 357 -7.55 -10.39 -14.32
CA ARG A 357 -6.64 -10.98 -15.31
C ARG A 357 -6.79 -10.32 -16.70
N ALA A 358 -8.02 -10.00 -17.09
CA ALA A 358 -8.27 -9.32 -18.36
C ALA A 358 -7.74 -7.87 -18.39
N ALA A 359 -7.67 -7.19 -17.21
CA ALA A 359 -7.16 -5.83 -17.10
C ALA A 359 -5.62 -5.76 -17.04
N ILE A 360 -4.92 -6.87 -16.74
CA ILE A 360 -3.47 -6.86 -16.53
C ILE A 360 -2.69 -6.50 -17.81
N GLU A 361 -2.95 -7.16 -18.94
CA GLU A 361 -2.20 -6.91 -20.17
C GLU A 361 -2.34 -5.48 -20.69
N PRO A 362 -3.56 -4.89 -20.76
CA PRO A 362 -3.71 -3.47 -21.07
C PRO A 362 -2.96 -2.56 -20.09
N GLY A 363 -3.04 -2.85 -18.78
CA GLY A 363 -2.33 -2.09 -17.76
C GLY A 363 -0.81 -2.15 -17.91
N ILE A 364 -0.26 -3.30 -18.30
CA ILE A 364 1.17 -3.45 -18.59
C ILE A 364 1.59 -2.63 -19.81
N GLU A 365 0.82 -2.67 -20.90
CA GLU A 365 1.12 -1.85 -22.09
C GLU A 365 1.13 -0.37 -21.76
N ASP A 366 0.20 0.09 -20.94
CA ASP A 366 0.16 1.45 -20.46
C ASP A 366 1.41 1.81 -19.63
N PHE A 367 1.81 0.90 -18.74
CA PHE A 367 2.98 1.10 -17.88
C PHE A 367 4.30 1.08 -18.65
N LYS A 368 4.40 0.30 -19.72
CA LYS A 368 5.57 0.32 -20.64
C LYS A 368 5.79 1.71 -21.25
N GLY A 369 4.72 2.47 -21.48
CA GLY A 369 4.79 3.84 -21.99
C GLY A 369 5.53 4.82 -21.08
N THR A 370 5.71 4.51 -19.79
CA THR A 370 6.47 5.33 -18.84
C THR A 370 7.98 5.09 -18.88
N GLY A 371 8.43 4.01 -19.53
CA GLY A 371 9.84 3.61 -19.55
C GLY A 371 10.30 2.79 -18.33
N PHE A 372 9.45 2.59 -17.32
CA PHE A 372 9.81 1.83 -16.10
C PHE A 372 9.96 0.32 -16.35
N ILE A 373 9.33 -0.19 -17.39
CA ILE A 373 9.51 -1.57 -17.87
C ILE A 373 10.07 -1.53 -19.28
N ARG A 374 11.05 -2.38 -19.57
CA ARG A 374 11.68 -2.48 -20.89
C ARG A 374 10.63 -2.76 -21.98
N ALA A 375 10.76 -2.08 -23.11
CA ALA A 375 9.81 -2.18 -24.21
C ALA A 375 9.83 -3.56 -24.91
N ASP A 376 10.92 -4.34 -24.79
CA ASP A 376 11.11 -5.64 -25.43
C ASP A 376 10.40 -6.81 -24.70
N VAL A 377 9.88 -6.59 -23.48
CA VAL A 377 9.06 -7.57 -22.76
C VAL A 377 7.62 -7.51 -23.28
N THR A 378 7.04 -8.64 -23.65
CA THR A 378 5.64 -8.67 -24.07
C THR A 378 4.71 -8.56 -22.87
N ALA A 379 3.57 -7.86 -23.03
CA ALA A 379 2.58 -7.76 -21.96
C ALA A 379 2.03 -9.13 -21.53
N ALA A 380 1.88 -10.04 -22.49
CA ALA A 380 1.41 -11.39 -22.19
C ALA A 380 2.40 -12.21 -21.34
N GLU A 381 3.71 -12.13 -21.62
CA GLU A 381 4.74 -12.80 -20.81
C GLU A 381 4.76 -12.24 -19.39
N LEU A 382 4.74 -10.92 -19.27
CA LEU A 382 4.75 -10.28 -17.94
C LEU A 382 3.45 -10.54 -17.19
N ALA A 383 2.29 -10.52 -17.86
CA ALA A 383 1.00 -10.85 -17.26
C ALA A 383 1.00 -12.29 -16.69
N ASN A 384 1.59 -13.25 -17.40
CA ASN A 384 1.73 -14.63 -16.93
C ASN A 384 2.74 -14.76 -15.77
N ALA A 385 3.76 -13.90 -15.73
CA ALA A 385 4.69 -13.87 -14.61
C ALA A 385 4.09 -13.23 -13.35
N VAL A 386 3.21 -12.25 -13.52
CA VAL A 386 2.61 -11.46 -12.44
C VAL A 386 1.38 -12.16 -11.84
N PHE A 387 0.51 -12.72 -12.69
CA PHE A 387 -0.75 -13.31 -12.26
C PHE A 387 -0.62 -14.83 -12.03
N ALA A 388 -1.21 -15.31 -10.93
CA ALA A 388 -1.40 -16.72 -10.69
C ALA A 388 -2.86 -17.11 -10.94
N ASP A 389 -3.10 -17.94 -11.94
CA ASP A 389 -4.41 -18.55 -12.17
C ASP A 389 -4.64 -19.69 -11.15
N LEU A 390 -5.50 -19.40 -10.18
CA LEU A 390 -5.91 -20.36 -9.14
C LEU A 390 -7.22 -21.09 -9.49
N GLY A 391 -7.70 -20.98 -10.72
CA GLY A 391 -8.96 -21.56 -11.15
C GLY A 391 -10.20 -20.88 -10.54
N ILE A 392 -10.10 -19.62 -10.15
CA ILE A 392 -11.22 -18.82 -9.64
C ILE A 392 -11.99 -18.26 -10.84
N THR A 393 -13.29 -18.54 -10.91
CA THR A 393 -14.14 -18.28 -12.09
C THR A 393 -15.02 -17.02 -11.97
N ARG A 394 -14.74 -16.16 -11.03
CA ARG A 394 -15.44 -14.88 -10.84
C ARG A 394 -14.51 -13.68 -10.99
#